data_2bf25a72ae12c901c0876acaec50fe39
#
_entry.id   2bf25a72ae12c901c0876acaec50fe39
#
_cell.length_a   1.000
_cell.length_b   1.000
_cell.length_c   1.000
_cell.angle_alpha   90.00
_cell.angle_beta   90.00
_cell.angle_gamma   90.00
#
_symmetry.space_group_name_H-M   'P 1'
#
loop_
_entity.id
_entity.type
_entity.pdbx_description
1 polymer ?
#
loop_
_entity_poly.entity_id
_entity_poly.type
_entity_poly.pdbx_seq_one_letter_code
_entity_poly.pdbx_strand_id
1 'polypeptide(L)'
;MFNNAMGLILADNKKISLGELSNPRALSAMPFGGRYRIIDFMLSNMVNSGIKNVGLLTYNKYKSLMDHTGTGGAWSLDRKNDGLHILPPYVNSEATNINSDEELTGVIDFLRQSRTPYVIVSGANVILNTTFDSFIKSHEESGADISVMYNRDGTKFGNPSYILDIDEDGFVRDMLYNPAKATSQRCSLAILCLRRDLLIDILARQMAHGQSHFGIHSIVKMYDEFKVHGFEYSGVALRINNV
;
A
#
# COMPACT_ATOMS: atom_id res chain seq x y z
N MET A 1 0.81 -1.05 -22.64
CA MET A 1 0.92 -0.50 -21.28
C MET A 1 -0.35 0.30 -21.02
N PHE A 2 -1.23 -0.26 -20.22
CA PHE A 2 -2.50 0.39 -19.87
C PHE A 2 -2.25 1.36 -18.72
N ASN A 3 -2.37 2.65 -18.99
CA ASN A 3 -2.17 3.72 -18.01
C ASN A 3 -3.47 3.96 -17.21
N ASN A 4 -4.09 2.88 -16.70
CA ASN A 4 -5.43 2.93 -16.08
C ASN A 4 -5.39 2.99 -14.55
N ALA A 5 -4.22 3.04 -13.94
CA ALA A 5 -4.08 3.04 -12.49
C ALA A 5 -3.16 4.15 -11.99
N MET A 6 -3.42 4.61 -10.78
CA MET A 6 -2.53 5.42 -9.97
C MET A 6 -2.00 4.59 -8.79
N GLY A 7 -0.93 5.05 -8.17
CA GLY A 7 -0.32 4.41 -7.01
C GLY A 7 -0.61 5.17 -5.71
N LEU A 8 -0.86 4.45 -4.63
CA LEU A 8 -0.88 4.98 -3.27
C LEU A 8 -0.02 4.08 -2.39
N ILE A 9 1.10 4.60 -1.91
CA ILE A 9 2.06 3.85 -1.09
C ILE A 9 1.99 4.37 0.34
N LEU A 10 1.70 3.47 1.29
CA LEU A 10 1.83 3.75 2.71
C LEU A 10 3.31 3.63 3.08
N ALA A 11 3.99 4.76 3.10
CA ALA A 11 5.45 4.82 3.26
C ALA A 11 5.91 4.49 4.67
N ASP A 12 5.01 4.52 5.65
CA ASP A 12 5.33 4.20 7.04
C ASP A 12 4.30 3.23 7.63
N ASN A 13 4.74 2.45 8.59
CA ASN A 13 3.87 1.56 9.36
C ASN A 13 4.18 1.72 10.84
N LYS A 14 3.27 2.35 11.57
CA LYS A 14 3.40 2.63 13.02
C LYS A 14 3.62 1.37 13.87
N LYS A 15 3.28 0.19 13.35
CA LYS A 15 3.39 -1.09 14.06
C LYS A 15 4.74 -1.79 13.85
N ILE A 16 5.58 -1.31 12.93
CA ILE A 16 6.87 -1.92 12.62
C ILE A 16 7.97 -1.05 13.20
N SER A 17 8.82 -1.64 14.03
CA SER A 17 10.02 -1.02 14.58
C SER A 17 11.22 -1.90 14.32
N LEU A 18 12.25 -1.32 13.72
CA LEU A 18 13.56 -1.96 13.53
C LEU A 18 14.57 -1.49 14.62
N GLY A 19 14.07 -1.27 15.84
CA GLY A 19 14.91 -0.81 16.95
C GLY A 19 15.55 0.55 16.64
N GLU A 20 16.83 0.70 16.99
CA GLU A 20 17.60 1.94 16.82
C GLU A 20 17.67 2.39 15.35
N LEU A 21 17.64 1.47 14.39
CA LEU A 21 17.69 1.79 12.96
C LEU A 21 16.50 2.63 12.49
N SER A 22 15.32 2.43 13.07
CA SER A 22 14.10 3.16 12.72
C SER A 22 13.91 4.45 13.54
N ASN A 23 14.79 4.76 14.50
CA ASN A 23 14.66 5.95 15.33
C ASN A 23 14.80 7.26 14.54
N PRO A 24 15.80 7.43 13.63
CA PRO A 24 16.01 8.69 12.92
C PRO A 24 15.18 8.83 11.64
N ARG A 25 14.55 7.76 11.11
CA ARG A 25 13.95 7.76 9.78
C ARG A 25 12.77 6.80 9.65
N ALA A 26 11.87 7.06 8.68
CA ALA A 26 10.79 6.16 8.30
C ALA A 26 11.34 4.83 7.78
N LEU A 27 10.58 3.74 7.96
CA LEU A 27 10.95 2.40 7.48
C LEU A 27 11.24 2.39 5.97
N SER A 28 10.41 3.07 5.18
CA SER A 28 10.56 3.20 3.73
C SER A 28 11.88 3.86 3.30
N ALA A 29 12.44 4.73 4.15
CA ALA A 29 13.70 5.42 3.90
C ALA A 29 14.94 4.64 4.39
N MET A 30 14.77 3.42 4.90
CA MET A 30 15.88 2.58 5.35
C MET A 30 16.73 2.10 4.18
N PRO A 31 18.07 2.16 4.28
CA PRO A 31 18.97 1.57 3.29
C PRO A 31 18.75 0.06 3.18
N PHE A 32 18.75 -0.43 1.95
CA PHE A 32 18.61 -1.84 1.63
C PHE A 32 19.44 -2.20 0.38
N GLY A 33 20.14 -3.34 0.41
CA GLY A 33 20.92 -3.81 -0.74
C GLY A 33 22.04 -2.86 -1.18
N GLY A 34 22.68 -2.16 -0.24
CA GLY A 34 23.80 -1.25 -0.49
C GLY A 34 23.34 0.19 -0.77
N ARG A 35 23.00 0.53 -2.00
CA ARG A 35 22.70 1.91 -2.45
C ARG A 35 21.21 2.27 -2.47
N TYR A 36 20.33 1.29 -2.37
CA TYR A 36 18.87 1.48 -2.45
C TYR A 36 18.27 1.77 -1.08
N ARG A 37 17.04 2.26 -1.09
CA ARG A 37 16.15 2.29 0.07
C ARG A 37 14.92 1.41 -0.18
N ILE A 38 14.25 1.00 0.87
CA ILE A 38 13.10 0.08 0.76
C ILE A 38 12.03 0.62 -0.19
N ILE A 39 11.78 1.93 -0.18
CA ILE A 39 10.79 2.58 -1.06
C ILE A 39 11.11 2.46 -2.55
N ASP A 40 12.40 2.37 -2.92
CA ASP A 40 12.83 2.36 -4.32
C ASP A 40 12.24 1.18 -5.09
N PHE A 41 12.07 0.04 -4.43
CA PHE A 41 11.49 -1.16 -5.05
C PHE A 41 10.04 -0.95 -5.44
N MET A 42 9.23 -0.39 -4.53
CA MET A 42 7.81 -0.16 -4.83
C MET A 42 7.61 0.95 -5.86
N LEU A 43 8.37 2.05 -5.78
CA LEU A 43 8.34 3.10 -6.79
C LEU A 43 8.74 2.57 -8.18
N SER A 44 9.77 1.72 -8.23
CA SER A 44 10.21 1.09 -9.49
C SER A 44 9.13 0.17 -10.05
N ASN A 45 8.47 -0.64 -9.22
CA ASN A 45 7.35 -1.49 -9.66
C ASN A 45 6.19 -0.65 -10.22
N MET A 46 5.84 0.47 -9.56
CA MET A 46 4.79 1.39 -10.04
C MET A 46 5.15 1.92 -11.44
N VAL A 47 6.34 2.45 -11.58
CA VAL A 47 6.79 3.07 -12.85
C VAL A 47 6.95 2.03 -13.95
N ASN A 48 7.49 0.85 -13.66
CA ASN A 48 7.60 -0.26 -14.61
C ASN A 48 6.23 -0.77 -15.07
N SER A 49 5.19 -0.55 -14.28
CA SER A 49 3.78 -0.83 -14.64
C SER A 49 3.13 0.34 -15.42
N GLY A 50 3.87 1.38 -15.78
CA GLY A 50 3.34 2.56 -16.47
C GLY A 50 2.54 3.51 -15.58
N ILE A 51 2.53 3.32 -14.27
CA ILE A 51 1.88 4.20 -13.30
C ILE A 51 2.71 5.47 -13.17
N LYS A 52 2.09 6.62 -13.45
CA LYS A 52 2.77 7.94 -13.52
C LYS A 52 2.34 8.90 -12.43
N ASN A 53 1.30 8.56 -11.67
CA ASN A 53 0.78 9.35 -10.57
C ASN A 53 0.84 8.51 -9.31
N VAL A 54 1.72 8.86 -8.37
CA VAL A 54 1.99 8.07 -7.15
C VAL A 54 1.96 8.97 -5.93
N GLY A 55 1.09 8.66 -4.99
CA GLY A 55 1.02 9.28 -3.66
C GLY A 55 1.83 8.48 -2.64
N LEU A 56 2.66 9.15 -1.87
CA LEU A 56 3.34 8.59 -0.70
C LEU A 56 2.69 9.12 0.57
N LEU A 57 1.88 8.30 1.21
CA LEU A 57 1.31 8.63 2.53
C LEU A 57 2.36 8.41 3.61
N THR A 58 2.70 9.48 4.33
CA THR A 58 3.72 9.48 5.38
C THR A 58 3.11 9.91 6.70
N TYR A 59 3.65 9.41 7.81
CA TYR A 59 3.17 9.78 9.15
C TYR A 59 4.23 10.52 9.97
N ASN A 60 5.39 9.89 10.14
CA ASN A 60 6.45 10.43 10.96
C ASN A 60 7.81 10.29 10.27
N LYS A 61 8.81 11.08 10.71
CA LYS A 61 10.21 10.94 10.30
C LYS A 61 10.42 10.96 8.77
N TYR A 62 9.52 11.64 8.05
CA TYR A 62 9.47 11.63 6.60
C TYR A 62 10.57 12.48 5.94
N LYS A 63 11.31 13.30 6.70
CA LYS A 63 12.38 14.14 6.14
C LYS A 63 13.38 13.34 5.30
N SER A 64 13.90 12.23 5.84
CA SER A 64 14.86 11.37 5.13
C SER A 64 14.26 10.71 3.89
N LEU A 65 12.94 10.49 3.87
CA LEU A 65 12.21 10.01 2.70
C LEU A 65 12.12 11.09 1.63
N MET A 66 11.73 12.32 2.02
CA MET A 66 11.67 13.46 1.12
C MET A 66 13.03 13.81 0.52
N ASP A 67 14.09 13.81 1.35
CA ASP A 67 15.45 14.07 0.88
C ASP A 67 15.92 13.02 -0.14
N HIS A 68 15.46 11.77 -0.01
CA HIS A 68 15.82 10.69 -0.93
C HIS A 68 14.99 10.73 -2.21
N THR A 69 13.69 10.86 -2.10
CA THR A 69 12.80 10.84 -3.27
C THR A 69 12.85 12.12 -4.08
N GLY A 70 13.16 13.25 -3.43
CA GLY A 70 13.17 14.56 -4.07
C GLY A 70 11.85 14.84 -4.78
N THR A 71 11.97 15.25 -6.03
CA THR A 71 10.80 15.46 -6.92
C THR A 71 10.33 14.19 -7.63
N GLY A 72 10.96 13.04 -7.38
CA GLY A 72 10.68 11.80 -8.10
C GLY A 72 11.44 11.62 -9.42
N GLY A 73 12.42 12.50 -9.70
CA GLY A 73 13.16 12.50 -10.96
C GLY A 73 13.87 11.20 -11.28
N ALA A 74 14.37 10.48 -10.25
CA ALA A 74 15.00 9.17 -10.42
C ALA A 74 14.08 8.10 -11.04
N TRP A 75 12.76 8.28 -10.90
CA TRP A 75 11.72 7.41 -11.46
C TRP A 75 10.94 8.08 -12.60
N SER A 76 11.38 9.23 -13.13
CA SER A 76 10.64 10.03 -14.11
C SER A 76 9.23 10.41 -13.64
N LEU A 77 9.08 10.64 -12.34
CA LEU A 77 7.86 11.10 -11.67
C LEU A 77 7.88 12.60 -11.35
N ASP A 78 8.81 13.37 -11.91
CA ASP A 78 8.91 14.83 -11.81
C ASP A 78 8.00 15.53 -12.84
N ARG A 79 6.70 15.23 -12.81
CA ARG A 79 5.74 15.67 -13.82
C ARG A 79 4.83 16.77 -13.30
N LYS A 80 4.35 17.65 -14.21
CA LYS A 80 3.51 18.80 -13.83
C LYS A 80 2.09 18.40 -13.38
N ASN A 81 1.46 17.43 -14.06
CA ASN A 81 0.06 17.04 -13.80
C ASN A 81 -0.10 15.69 -13.10
N ASP A 82 0.91 14.86 -13.21
CA ASP A 82 1.05 13.58 -12.53
C ASP A 82 2.35 13.64 -11.71
N GLY A 83 2.86 12.52 -11.24
CA GLY A 83 4.17 12.47 -10.65
C GLY A 83 4.15 11.92 -9.23
N LEU A 84 5.18 12.27 -8.47
CA LEU A 84 5.31 11.86 -7.08
C LEU A 84 4.73 12.94 -6.17
N HIS A 85 3.72 12.56 -5.39
CA HIS A 85 3.07 13.41 -4.41
C HIS A 85 3.35 12.88 -3.00
N ILE A 86 4.00 13.69 -2.18
CA ILE A 86 4.17 13.34 -0.77
C ILE A 86 2.96 13.88 -0.02
N LEU A 87 2.27 12.99 0.68
CA LEU A 87 1.06 13.27 1.46
C LEU A 87 1.43 13.22 2.95
N PRO A 88 1.92 14.33 3.52
CA PRO A 88 2.24 14.38 4.93
C PRO A 88 0.94 14.47 5.75
N PRO A 89 0.96 14.06 7.03
CA PRO A 89 -0.16 14.34 7.91
C PRO A 89 -0.33 15.87 8.01
N TYR A 90 -1.53 16.36 7.83
CA TYR A 90 -1.84 17.76 8.08
C TYR A 90 -1.66 18.04 9.58
N VAL A 91 -0.79 18.97 9.89
CA VAL A 91 -0.65 19.50 11.27
C VAL A 91 -1.27 20.88 11.25
N ASN A 92 -2.47 21.01 11.79
CA ASN A 92 -2.99 22.33 12.13
C ASN A 92 -2.08 22.95 13.18
N SER A 93 -1.52 24.12 12.90
CA SER A 93 -0.59 24.83 13.77
C SER A 93 -1.18 25.22 15.15
N GLU A 94 -2.49 25.06 15.35
CA GLU A 94 -3.19 25.36 16.59
C GLU A 94 -3.60 24.13 17.41
N ALA A 95 -3.46 22.92 16.87
CA ALA A 95 -3.83 21.70 17.57
C ALA A 95 -2.58 20.94 18.03
N THR A 96 -2.45 20.78 19.33
CA THR A 96 -1.45 19.90 19.98
C THR A 96 -1.68 18.42 19.68
N ASN A 97 -2.78 18.06 19.00
CA ASN A 97 -3.12 16.72 18.54
C ASN A 97 -3.22 16.72 17.02
N ILE A 98 -2.48 15.83 16.36
CA ILE A 98 -2.66 15.49 14.95
C ILE A 98 -4.07 14.92 14.83
N ASN A 99 -5.00 15.70 14.27
CA ASN A 99 -6.33 15.19 13.98
C ASN A 99 -6.23 14.22 12.83
N SER A 100 -6.52 13.00 13.12
CA SER A 100 -6.48 11.86 12.21
C SER A 100 -7.41 12.00 10.99
N ASP A 101 -8.46 12.81 11.10
CA ASP A 101 -9.39 13.08 10.00
C ASP A 101 -8.73 13.88 8.87
N GLU A 102 -7.72 14.67 9.18
CA GLU A 102 -6.96 15.46 8.19
C GLU A 102 -6.06 14.58 7.32
N GLU A 103 -5.59 13.44 7.84
CA GLU A 103 -4.78 12.47 7.12
C GLU A 103 -5.54 11.86 5.95
N LEU A 104 -6.76 11.39 6.20
CA LEU A 104 -7.61 10.78 5.16
C LEU A 104 -8.09 11.81 4.15
N THR A 105 -8.31 13.06 4.57
CA THR A 105 -8.69 14.16 3.68
C THR A 105 -7.64 14.40 2.60
N GLY A 106 -6.36 14.47 2.97
CA GLY A 106 -5.27 14.63 2.01
C GLY A 106 -5.19 13.49 0.99
N VAL A 107 -5.44 12.26 1.43
CA VAL A 107 -5.51 11.10 0.53
C VAL A 107 -6.71 11.19 -0.41
N ILE A 108 -7.89 11.53 0.11
CA ILE A 108 -9.11 11.68 -0.70
C ILE A 108 -8.93 12.76 -1.76
N ASP A 109 -8.34 13.90 -1.41
CA ASP A 109 -8.09 14.99 -2.34
C ASP A 109 -7.10 14.60 -3.44
N PHE A 110 -6.04 13.87 -3.08
CA PHE A 110 -5.10 13.31 -4.05
C PHE A 110 -5.81 12.35 -5.02
N LEU A 111 -6.66 11.46 -4.51
CA LEU A 111 -7.42 10.51 -5.32
C LEU A 111 -8.39 11.25 -6.28
N ARG A 112 -9.08 12.29 -5.81
CA ARG A 112 -10.05 13.08 -6.61
C ARG A 112 -9.40 13.85 -7.76
N GLN A 113 -8.14 14.25 -7.63
CA GLN A 113 -7.40 14.94 -8.68
C GLN A 113 -7.06 14.04 -9.88
N SER A 114 -7.04 12.73 -9.68
CA SER A 114 -6.73 11.77 -10.74
C SER A 114 -7.99 11.42 -11.56
N ARG A 115 -7.77 11.07 -12.84
CA ARG A 115 -8.80 10.56 -13.74
C ARG A 115 -8.69 9.05 -13.98
N THR A 116 -7.67 8.39 -13.44
CA THR A 116 -7.50 6.95 -13.61
C THR A 116 -8.57 6.18 -12.83
N PRO A 117 -9.13 5.09 -13.38
CA PRO A 117 -10.20 4.35 -12.74
C PRO A 117 -9.74 3.50 -11.56
N TYR A 118 -8.49 3.04 -11.56
CA TYR A 118 -7.97 2.11 -10.55
C TYR A 118 -6.87 2.74 -9.70
N VAL A 119 -6.73 2.17 -8.50
CA VAL A 119 -5.64 2.49 -7.56
C VAL A 119 -4.95 1.21 -7.15
N ILE A 120 -3.62 1.19 -7.26
CA ILE A 120 -2.78 0.20 -6.59
C ILE A 120 -2.38 0.79 -5.24
N VAL A 121 -2.87 0.19 -4.17
CA VAL A 121 -2.53 0.55 -2.79
C VAL A 121 -1.50 -0.44 -2.27
N SER A 122 -0.38 0.03 -1.74
CA SER A 122 0.67 -0.86 -1.22
C SER A 122 1.30 -0.32 0.07
N GLY A 123 1.82 -1.23 0.91
CA GLY A 123 2.78 -0.87 1.93
C GLY A 123 4.18 -0.74 1.34
N ALA A 124 5.03 0.08 1.96
CA ALA A 124 6.42 0.23 1.52
C ALA A 124 7.35 -0.86 2.05
N ASN A 125 6.90 -1.70 2.98
CA ASN A 125 7.75 -2.70 3.64
C ASN A 125 7.81 -4.06 2.92
N VAL A 126 7.31 -4.13 1.69
CA VAL A 126 7.37 -5.33 0.85
C VAL A 126 8.30 -5.09 -0.32
N ILE A 127 9.30 -5.95 -0.47
CA ILE A 127 10.27 -5.93 -1.55
C ILE A 127 9.94 -7.08 -2.49
N LEU A 128 9.59 -6.76 -3.72
CA LEU A 128 9.31 -7.69 -4.79
C LEU A 128 9.70 -7.06 -6.13
N ASN A 129 9.84 -7.87 -7.16
CA ASN A 129 10.10 -7.40 -8.52
C ASN A 129 8.93 -7.85 -9.41
N THR A 130 8.05 -6.91 -9.74
CA THR A 130 6.85 -7.19 -10.54
C THR A 130 6.42 -5.98 -11.35
N THR A 131 5.56 -6.23 -12.34
CA THR A 131 4.67 -5.21 -12.91
C THR A 131 3.23 -5.52 -12.49
N PHE A 132 2.41 -4.49 -12.37
CA PHE A 132 1.02 -4.65 -11.93
C PHE A 132 0.03 -4.89 -13.07
N ASP A 133 0.51 -5.02 -14.33
CA ASP A 133 -0.37 -5.21 -15.49
C ASP A 133 -1.25 -6.46 -15.37
N SER A 134 -0.64 -7.62 -15.01
CA SER A 134 -1.39 -8.88 -14.82
C SER A 134 -2.32 -8.82 -13.61
N PHE A 135 -1.93 -8.10 -12.56
CA PHE A 135 -2.75 -7.91 -11.36
C PHE A 135 -3.99 -7.05 -11.65
N ILE A 136 -3.81 -5.93 -12.35
CA ILE A 136 -4.92 -5.05 -12.78
C ILE A 136 -5.86 -5.80 -13.72
N LYS A 137 -5.29 -6.53 -14.70
CA LYS A 137 -6.09 -7.34 -15.63
C LYS A 137 -6.90 -8.41 -14.91
N SER A 138 -6.30 -9.13 -13.97
CA SER A 138 -7.00 -10.12 -13.15
C SER A 138 -8.12 -9.50 -12.31
N HIS A 139 -7.90 -8.28 -11.78
CA HIS A 139 -8.94 -7.52 -11.07
C HIS A 139 -10.13 -7.21 -11.99
N GLU A 140 -9.87 -6.75 -13.21
CA GLU A 140 -10.92 -6.47 -14.20
C GLU A 140 -11.70 -7.73 -14.60
N GLU A 141 -10.99 -8.83 -14.84
CA GLU A 141 -11.59 -10.11 -15.28
C GLU A 141 -12.39 -10.82 -14.18
N SER A 142 -11.97 -10.69 -12.91
CA SER A 142 -12.67 -11.34 -11.78
C SER A 142 -14.01 -10.70 -11.44
N GLY A 143 -14.26 -9.45 -11.86
CA GLY A 143 -15.42 -8.67 -11.45
C GLY A 143 -15.47 -8.41 -9.95
N ALA A 144 -14.33 -8.46 -9.27
CA ALA A 144 -14.20 -8.17 -7.86
C ALA A 144 -14.27 -6.65 -7.60
N ASP A 145 -14.72 -6.27 -6.41
CA ASP A 145 -14.65 -4.89 -5.94
C ASP A 145 -13.22 -4.52 -5.51
N ILE A 146 -12.52 -5.49 -4.90
CA ILE A 146 -11.17 -5.35 -4.37
C ILE A 146 -10.39 -6.61 -4.77
N SER A 147 -9.13 -6.45 -5.20
CA SER A 147 -8.21 -7.58 -5.33
C SER A 147 -7.04 -7.42 -4.37
N VAL A 148 -6.59 -8.52 -3.76
CA VAL A 148 -5.45 -8.57 -2.85
C VAL A 148 -4.38 -9.51 -3.39
N MET A 149 -3.14 -9.01 -3.44
CA MET A 149 -2.01 -9.84 -3.84
C MET A 149 -1.51 -10.67 -2.65
N TYR A 150 -1.30 -11.96 -2.86
CA TYR A 150 -0.74 -12.87 -1.86
C TYR A 150 0.39 -13.72 -2.41
N ASN A 151 1.17 -14.32 -1.52
CA ASN A 151 2.20 -15.28 -1.84
C ASN A 151 2.03 -16.53 -0.96
N ARG A 152 2.44 -17.71 -1.44
CA ARG A 152 2.34 -18.99 -0.69
C ARG A 152 3.53 -19.24 0.24
N ASP A 153 4.55 -18.44 0.17
CA ASP A 153 5.77 -18.57 0.97
C ASP A 153 5.67 -17.94 2.37
N GLY A 154 4.52 -18.06 3.00
CA GLY A 154 4.17 -17.38 4.27
C GLY A 154 5.16 -17.57 5.43
N THR A 155 5.97 -18.63 5.39
CA THR A 155 7.01 -18.89 6.39
C THR A 155 8.23 -17.98 6.24
N LYS A 156 8.43 -17.35 5.11
CA LYS A 156 9.54 -16.43 4.83
C LYS A 156 9.21 -14.98 5.24
N PHE A 157 7.93 -14.70 5.53
CA PHE A 157 7.54 -13.39 6.04
C PHE A 157 7.62 -13.44 7.56
N GLY A 158 8.47 -12.62 8.16
CA GLY A 158 8.47 -12.45 9.61
C GLY A 158 7.08 -12.09 10.15
N ASN A 159 6.76 -12.53 11.36
CA ASN A 159 5.54 -12.12 12.05
C ASN A 159 5.52 -10.60 12.27
N PRO A 160 4.37 -9.92 12.20
CA PRO A 160 3.02 -10.45 11.99
C PRO A 160 2.64 -10.62 10.50
N SER A 161 1.83 -11.62 10.20
CA SER A 161 1.34 -11.92 8.86
C SER A 161 -0.17 -12.04 8.82
N TYR A 162 -0.79 -11.63 7.71
CA TYR A 162 -2.20 -11.86 7.44
C TYR A 162 -2.34 -13.05 6.50
N ILE A 163 -3.03 -14.08 6.95
CA ILE A 163 -3.30 -15.31 6.19
C ILE A 163 -4.69 -15.22 5.60
N LEU A 164 -4.79 -15.49 4.31
CA LEU A 164 -6.05 -15.45 3.57
C LEU A 164 -6.62 -16.85 3.42
N ASP A 165 -7.88 -17.01 3.74
CA ASP A 165 -8.69 -18.14 3.30
C ASP A 165 -9.43 -17.76 2.02
N ILE A 166 -9.17 -18.50 0.94
CA ILE A 166 -9.65 -18.19 -0.41
C ILE A 166 -10.35 -19.43 -0.94
N ASP A 167 -11.58 -19.26 -1.43
CA ASP A 167 -12.38 -20.34 -1.99
C ASP A 167 -11.90 -20.82 -3.37
N GLU A 168 -12.63 -21.77 -3.96
CA GLU A 168 -12.31 -22.36 -5.27
C GLU A 168 -12.43 -21.37 -6.44
N ASP A 169 -13.30 -20.35 -6.28
CA ASP A 169 -13.51 -19.28 -7.25
C ASP A 169 -12.48 -18.14 -7.12
N GLY A 170 -11.58 -18.22 -6.15
CA GLY A 170 -10.53 -17.22 -5.92
C GLY A 170 -10.94 -16.07 -5.00
N PHE A 171 -12.10 -16.14 -4.33
CA PHE A 171 -12.56 -15.08 -3.43
C PHE A 171 -12.18 -15.33 -1.98
N VAL A 172 -11.79 -14.25 -1.29
CA VAL A 172 -11.44 -14.28 0.13
C VAL A 172 -12.70 -14.49 0.96
N ARG A 173 -12.67 -15.49 1.85
CA ARG A 173 -13.73 -15.84 2.79
C ARG A 173 -13.40 -15.48 4.21
N ASP A 174 -12.10 -15.46 4.54
CA ASP A 174 -11.62 -15.06 5.86
C ASP A 174 -10.19 -14.51 5.78
N MET A 175 -9.83 -13.69 6.76
CA MET A 175 -8.48 -13.18 6.92
C MET A 175 -8.05 -13.20 8.38
N LEU A 176 -7.12 -14.09 8.70
CA LEU A 176 -6.57 -14.28 10.04
C LEU A 176 -5.27 -13.50 10.23
N TYR A 177 -5.16 -12.84 11.36
CA TYR A 177 -3.93 -12.14 11.75
C TYR A 177 -3.07 -13.00 12.65
N ASN A 178 -1.89 -13.38 12.20
CA ASN A 178 -0.88 -14.12 12.94
C ASN A 178 -1.46 -15.33 13.73
N PRO A 179 -2.21 -16.23 13.07
CA PRO A 179 -2.84 -17.34 13.75
C PRO A 179 -1.79 -18.31 14.32
N ALA A 180 -2.03 -18.84 15.52
CA ALA A 180 -1.15 -19.84 16.14
C ALA A 180 -0.99 -21.11 15.29
N LYS A 181 -2.03 -21.43 14.51
CA LYS A 181 -2.03 -22.47 13.47
C LYS A 181 -2.60 -21.89 12.21
N ALA A 182 -1.78 -21.75 11.17
CA ALA A 182 -2.22 -21.25 9.88
C ALA A 182 -3.17 -22.26 9.21
N THR A 183 -4.32 -21.78 8.74
CA THR A 183 -5.30 -22.56 7.98
C THR A 183 -4.90 -22.68 6.51
N SER A 184 -4.09 -21.75 6.02
CA SER A 184 -3.55 -21.74 4.65
C SER A 184 -2.11 -21.18 4.63
N GLN A 185 -1.43 -21.33 3.51
CA GLN A 185 -0.10 -20.72 3.29
C GLN A 185 -0.18 -19.39 2.53
N ARG A 186 -1.39 -18.87 2.25
CA ARG A 186 -1.60 -17.68 1.46
C ARG A 186 -1.42 -16.41 2.30
N CYS A 187 -0.21 -15.85 2.27
CA CYS A 187 0.11 -14.61 3.00
C CYS A 187 -0.17 -13.38 2.16
N SER A 188 -1.00 -12.48 2.67
CA SER A 188 -1.22 -11.17 2.05
C SER A 188 0.07 -10.36 1.96
N LEU A 189 0.36 -9.84 0.77
CA LEU A 189 1.49 -8.92 0.54
C LEU A 189 1.17 -7.46 0.87
N ALA A 190 -0.04 -7.17 1.36
CA ALA A 190 -0.52 -5.81 1.58
C ALA A 190 -0.44 -4.95 0.30
N ILE A 191 -0.82 -5.52 -0.84
CA ILE A 191 -0.93 -4.85 -2.12
C ILE A 191 -2.35 -5.09 -2.63
N LEU A 192 -3.10 -4.01 -2.88
CA LEU A 192 -4.47 -4.05 -3.32
C LEU A 192 -4.63 -3.37 -4.68
N CYS A 193 -5.61 -3.85 -5.45
CA CYS A 193 -6.16 -3.16 -6.61
C CYS A 193 -7.66 -2.97 -6.39
N LEU A 194 -8.16 -1.76 -6.58
CA LEU A 194 -9.58 -1.44 -6.49
C LEU A 194 -9.91 -0.20 -7.31
N ARG A 195 -11.20 0.04 -7.55
CA ARG A 195 -11.65 1.28 -8.19
C ARG A 195 -11.35 2.47 -7.30
N ARG A 196 -10.85 3.55 -7.90
CA ARG A 196 -10.54 4.80 -7.20
C ARG A 196 -11.75 5.35 -6.43
N ASP A 197 -12.91 5.36 -7.07
CA ASP A 197 -14.14 5.92 -6.47
C ASP A 197 -14.58 5.08 -5.25
N LEU A 198 -14.46 3.75 -5.33
CA LEU A 198 -14.71 2.86 -4.19
C LEU A 198 -13.77 3.17 -3.02
N LEU A 199 -12.46 3.40 -3.30
CA LEU A 199 -11.53 3.76 -2.24
C LEU A 199 -11.91 5.09 -1.58
N ILE A 200 -12.32 6.10 -2.35
CA ILE A 200 -12.80 7.38 -1.82
C ILE A 200 -14.01 7.17 -0.90
N ASP A 201 -14.97 6.35 -1.31
CA ASP A 201 -16.18 6.07 -0.53
C ASP A 201 -15.85 5.33 0.79
N ILE A 202 -14.94 4.35 0.74
CA ILE A 202 -14.45 3.64 1.93
C ILE A 202 -13.79 4.63 2.91
N LEU A 203 -12.89 5.47 2.42
CA LEU A 203 -12.18 6.44 3.26
C LEU A 203 -13.14 7.49 3.85
N ALA A 204 -14.07 8.01 3.05
CA ALA A 204 -15.07 8.97 3.52
C ALA A 204 -15.96 8.36 4.61
N ARG A 205 -16.37 7.08 4.45
CA ARG A 205 -17.13 6.36 5.47
C ARG A 205 -16.31 6.14 6.74
N GLN A 206 -15.04 5.79 6.63
CA GLN A 206 -14.14 5.66 7.79
C GLN A 206 -14.03 6.97 8.57
N MET A 207 -13.86 8.10 7.88
CA MET A 207 -13.84 9.43 8.51
C MET A 207 -15.16 9.72 9.23
N ALA A 208 -16.30 9.47 8.61
CA ALA A 208 -17.62 9.71 9.22
C ALA A 208 -17.84 8.89 10.49
N HIS A 209 -17.13 7.77 10.65
CA HIS A 209 -17.17 6.94 11.88
C HIS A 209 -16.01 7.22 12.84
N GLY A 210 -15.26 8.31 12.65
CA GLY A 210 -14.12 8.67 13.50
C GLY A 210 -12.94 7.69 13.42
N GLN A 211 -12.88 6.88 12.35
CA GLN A 211 -11.76 5.98 12.09
C GLN A 211 -10.68 6.71 11.31
N SER A 212 -9.61 7.00 11.99
CA SER A 212 -8.60 7.92 11.52
C SER A 212 -7.36 7.27 10.89
N HIS A 213 -7.29 5.96 10.87
CA HIS A 213 -6.11 5.26 10.37
C HIS A 213 -6.40 4.47 9.10
N PHE A 214 -5.76 4.89 8.02
CA PHE A 214 -5.75 4.11 6.79
C PHE A 214 -4.91 2.83 6.97
N GLY A 215 -5.57 1.68 6.85
CA GLY A 215 -4.90 0.39 6.93
C GLY A 215 -5.27 -0.51 5.74
N ILE A 216 -4.29 -0.94 4.97
CA ILE A 216 -4.52 -1.83 3.82
C ILE A 216 -5.33 -3.07 4.22
N HIS A 217 -4.97 -3.70 5.32
CA HIS A 217 -5.67 -4.90 5.79
C HIS A 217 -7.07 -4.62 6.32
N SER A 218 -7.37 -3.39 6.75
CA SER A 218 -8.73 -3.01 7.14
C SER A 218 -9.68 -3.05 5.93
N ILE A 219 -9.18 -2.70 4.74
CA ILE A 219 -9.94 -2.82 3.50
C ILE A 219 -10.18 -4.28 3.13
N VAL A 220 -9.15 -5.14 3.23
CA VAL A 220 -9.30 -6.58 2.93
C VAL A 220 -10.29 -7.25 3.88
N LYS A 221 -10.36 -6.82 5.15
CA LYS A 221 -11.34 -7.32 6.12
C LYS A 221 -12.80 -7.02 5.79
N MET A 222 -13.05 -6.18 4.79
CA MET A 222 -14.40 -5.88 4.32
C MET A 222 -14.95 -6.94 3.35
N TYR A 223 -14.41 -8.16 3.37
CA TYR A 223 -14.84 -9.27 2.51
C TYR A 223 -16.29 -9.71 2.73
N ASP A 224 -16.91 -9.34 3.85
CA ASP A 224 -18.34 -9.53 4.10
C ASP A 224 -19.21 -8.51 3.35
N GLU A 225 -18.65 -7.34 3.02
CA GLU A 225 -19.35 -6.25 2.31
C GLU A 225 -19.01 -6.21 0.82
N PHE A 226 -17.76 -6.55 0.46
CA PHE A 226 -17.23 -6.47 -0.89
C PHE A 226 -16.69 -7.81 -1.37
N LYS A 227 -16.77 -8.04 -2.68
CA LYS A 227 -16.14 -9.18 -3.32
C LYS A 227 -14.62 -8.96 -3.36
N VAL A 228 -13.87 -9.64 -2.49
CA VAL A 228 -12.41 -9.56 -2.44
C VAL A 228 -11.80 -10.76 -3.15
N HIS A 229 -11.09 -10.54 -4.25
CA HIS A 229 -10.42 -11.58 -5.03
C HIS A 229 -8.94 -11.68 -4.67
N GLY A 230 -8.42 -12.90 -4.53
CA GLY A 230 -7.01 -13.18 -4.27
C GLY A 230 -6.21 -13.37 -5.55
N PHE A 231 -5.15 -12.59 -5.73
CA PHE A 231 -4.20 -12.76 -6.83
C PHE A 231 -2.88 -13.35 -6.32
N GLU A 232 -2.49 -14.51 -6.86
CA GLU A 232 -1.24 -15.19 -6.46
C GLU A 232 -0.03 -14.56 -7.14
N TYR A 233 0.93 -14.10 -6.34
CA TYR A 233 2.25 -13.72 -6.80
C TYR A 233 3.22 -14.87 -6.57
N SER A 234 3.71 -15.50 -7.63
CA SER A 234 4.60 -16.67 -7.59
C SER A 234 6.09 -16.30 -7.49
N GLY A 235 6.44 -15.03 -7.61
CA GLY A 235 7.82 -14.55 -7.49
C GLY A 235 8.30 -14.45 -6.06
N VAL A 236 9.57 -14.06 -5.90
CA VAL A 236 10.15 -13.82 -4.58
C VAL A 236 9.63 -12.50 -4.01
N ALA A 237 9.07 -12.56 -2.83
CA ALA A 237 8.67 -11.39 -2.06
C ALA A 237 9.34 -11.45 -0.67
N LEU A 238 9.83 -10.31 -0.19
CA LEU A 238 10.41 -10.16 1.14
C LEU A 238 9.63 -9.12 1.90
N ARG A 239 9.30 -9.38 3.15
CA ARG A 239 8.67 -8.39 4.02
C ARG A 239 9.65 -7.98 5.11
N ILE A 240 9.89 -6.67 5.23
CA ILE A 240 10.78 -6.11 6.24
C ILE A 240 9.93 -5.73 7.46
N ASN A 241 9.93 -6.58 8.49
CA ASN A 241 9.18 -6.39 9.74
C ASN A 241 10.09 -6.42 10.98
N ASN A 242 11.30 -6.95 10.85
CA ASN A 242 12.30 -7.07 11.89
C ASN A 242 13.70 -6.93 11.27
N VAL A 243 14.72 -6.81 12.12
CA VAL A 243 16.15 -6.81 11.75
C VAL A 243 16.64 -8.24 11.58
#